data_ea06a97f05c0f04776288853eb5fe4a7
#
_entry.id   ea06a97f05c0f04776288853eb5fe4a7
#
_cell.length_a   1.000
_cell.length_b   1.000
_cell.length_c   1.000
_cell.angle_alpha   90.00
_cell.angle_beta   90.00
_cell.angle_gamma   90.00
#
_symmetry.space_group_name_H-M   'P 1'
#
loop_
_entity.id
_entity.type
_entity.pdbx_description
1 polymer ?
#
loop_
_entity_poly.entity_id
_entity_poly.type
_entity_poly.pdbx_seq_one_letter_code
_entity_poly.pdbx_strand_id
1 'polypeptide(L)'
;MNSKTQLQSPIYTQQQIQVIVRSIIESKDENLFAEVMKVFEKPLIEELLLQERGNQTRVATRLGLNRGTLRKKLHAHGILK
;
A
#
# COMPACT_ATOMS: atom_id res chain seq x y z
N MET A 1 16.57 15.05 -10.15
CA MET A 1 16.08 14.56 -10.05
C MET A 1 15.79 14.15 -9.36
N ASN A 2 15.48 14.16 -9.38
CA ASN A 2 15.42 13.50 -8.48
C ASN A 2 14.82 12.27 -8.57
N SER A 3 15.13 11.47 -7.71
CA SER A 3 14.66 10.12 -7.81
C SER A 3 13.17 9.98 -7.72
N LYS A 4 12.52 11.00 -7.25
CA LYS A 4 11.07 10.92 -7.12
C LYS A 4 10.37 10.86 -8.43
N THR A 5 10.97 11.42 -9.42
CA THR A 5 10.37 11.36 -10.74
C THR A 5 10.54 10.00 -11.36
N GLN A 6 11.28 9.14 -10.71
CA GLN A 6 11.53 7.81 -11.22
C GLN A 6 10.36 6.87 -11.09
N LEU A 7 9.25 7.33 -10.57
CA LEU A 7 8.04 6.52 -10.57
C LEU A 7 7.61 6.13 -11.97
N GLN A 8 8.01 6.90 -12.95
CA GLN A 8 7.72 6.54 -14.32
C GLN A 8 8.71 5.55 -14.87
N SER A 9 9.81 5.32 -14.17
CA SER A 9 10.70 4.26 -14.52
C SER A 9 10.01 2.98 -14.21
N PRO A 10 9.98 2.10 -15.12
CA PRO A 10 9.04 1.02 -15.03
C PRO A 10 9.52 -0.11 -14.19
N ILE A 11 9.27 -0.01 -12.93
CA ILE A 11 9.17 -1.20 -12.14
C ILE A 11 7.88 -1.89 -12.55
N TYR A 12 6.85 -1.08 -12.80
CA TYR A 12 5.60 -1.59 -13.32
C TYR A 12 5.22 -0.83 -14.57
N THR A 13 4.77 -1.54 -15.58
CA THR A 13 4.12 -0.89 -16.71
C THR A 13 2.65 -0.73 -16.39
N GLN A 14 2.01 0.16 -17.12
CA GLN A 14 0.58 0.33 -16.97
C GLN A 14 -0.18 -0.96 -17.29
N GLN A 15 0.32 -1.73 -18.24
CA GLN A 15 -0.28 -3.00 -18.58
C GLN A 15 -0.24 -4.00 -17.44
N GLN A 16 0.88 -4.03 -16.71
CA GLN A 16 1.00 -4.93 -15.56
C GLN A 16 0.00 -4.56 -14.47
N ILE A 17 -0.14 -3.27 -14.22
CA ILE A 17 -1.11 -2.80 -13.24
C ILE A 17 -2.52 -3.14 -13.70
N GLN A 18 -2.80 -2.99 -14.99
CA GLN A 18 -4.09 -3.30 -15.56
C GLN A 18 -4.46 -4.77 -15.35
N VAL A 19 -3.49 -5.66 -15.50
CA VAL A 19 -3.71 -7.09 -15.30
C VAL A 19 -4.08 -7.38 -13.85
N ILE A 20 -3.38 -6.76 -12.91
CA ILE A 20 -3.67 -6.93 -11.48
C ILE A 20 -5.09 -6.44 -11.17
N VAL A 21 -5.43 -5.26 -11.64
CA VAL A 21 -6.75 -4.69 -11.41
C VAL A 21 -7.85 -5.58 -11.99
N ARG A 22 -7.64 -6.06 -13.21
CA ARG A 22 -8.63 -6.94 -13.86
C ARG A 22 -8.83 -8.22 -13.05
N SER A 23 -7.74 -8.78 -12.55
CA SER A 23 -7.81 -9.99 -11.74
C SER A 23 -8.66 -9.76 -10.49
N ILE A 24 -8.50 -8.60 -9.85
CA ILE A 24 -9.29 -8.28 -8.66
C ILE A 24 -10.76 -8.13 -9.02
N ILE A 25 -11.05 -7.45 -10.11
CA ILE A 25 -12.43 -7.26 -10.57
C ILE A 25 -13.10 -8.61 -10.83
N GLU A 26 -12.35 -9.54 -11.40
CA GLU A 26 -12.92 -10.85 -11.73
C GLU A 26 -13.16 -11.70 -10.50
N SER A 27 -12.44 -11.45 -9.42
CA SER A 27 -12.59 -12.23 -8.21
C SER A 27 -13.62 -11.69 -7.23
N LYS A 28 -14.09 -10.46 -7.45
CA LYS A 28 -15.02 -9.79 -6.55
C LYS A 28 -16.03 -8.99 -7.32
N ASP A 29 -17.24 -8.90 -6.79
CA ASP A 29 -18.32 -8.15 -7.43
C ASP A 29 -18.54 -6.78 -6.82
N GLU A 30 -18.07 -6.56 -5.60
CA GLU A 30 -18.37 -5.32 -4.89
C GLU A 30 -17.21 -4.96 -3.98
N ASN A 31 -17.26 -3.75 -3.48
CA ASN A 31 -16.20 -3.20 -2.65
C ASN A 31 -14.86 -3.18 -3.37
N LEU A 32 -14.92 -2.96 -4.67
CA LEU A 32 -13.73 -3.07 -5.52
C LEU A 32 -12.66 -2.06 -5.16
N PHE A 33 -13.06 -0.84 -4.82
CA PHE A 33 -12.07 0.16 -4.47
C PHE A 33 -11.25 -0.28 -3.25
N ALA A 34 -11.94 -0.76 -2.23
CA ALA A 34 -11.26 -1.23 -1.03
C ALA A 34 -10.36 -2.43 -1.33
N GLU A 35 -10.81 -3.33 -2.19
CA GLU A 35 -10.01 -4.51 -2.54
C GLU A 35 -8.75 -4.12 -3.29
N VAL A 36 -8.86 -3.18 -4.23
CA VAL A 36 -7.69 -2.71 -4.97
C VAL A 36 -6.71 -2.01 -4.03
N MET A 37 -7.23 -1.17 -3.14
CA MET A 37 -6.37 -0.45 -2.21
C MET A 37 -5.63 -1.40 -1.29
N LYS A 38 -6.26 -2.48 -0.86
CA LYS A 38 -5.60 -3.46 -0.01
C LYS A 38 -4.35 -4.05 -0.63
N VAL A 39 -4.40 -4.29 -1.93
CA VAL A 39 -3.27 -4.89 -2.64
C VAL A 39 -2.02 -4.03 -2.54
N PHE A 40 -2.19 -2.71 -2.56
CA PHE A 40 -1.06 -1.79 -2.49
C PHE A 40 -0.76 -1.36 -1.07
N GLU A 41 -1.75 -1.36 -0.20
CA GLU A 41 -1.61 -0.84 1.15
C GLU A 41 -0.63 -1.65 1.98
N LYS A 42 -0.75 -2.96 1.93
CA LYS A 42 0.11 -3.81 2.75
C LYS A 42 1.59 -3.67 2.40
N PRO A 43 1.98 -3.84 1.13
CA PRO A 43 3.41 -3.67 0.81
C PRO A 43 3.91 -2.26 1.06
N LEU A 44 3.07 -1.25 0.88
CA LEU A 44 3.46 0.12 1.19
C LEU A 44 3.79 0.27 2.67
N ILE A 45 2.91 -0.22 3.53
CA ILE A 45 3.11 -0.12 4.97
C ILE A 45 4.34 -0.92 5.40
N GLU A 46 4.48 -2.14 4.87
CA GLU A 46 5.61 -2.99 5.23
C GLU A 46 6.93 -2.35 4.84
N GLU A 47 6.99 -1.76 3.66
CA GLU A 47 8.21 -1.11 3.22
C GLU A 47 8.55 0.09 4.10
N LEU A 48 7.55 0.89 4.44
CA LEU A 48 7.77 2.03 5.32
C LEU A 48 8.23 1.60 6.71
N LEU A 49 7.66 0.51 7.23
CA LEU A 49 8.11 -0.01 8.52
C LEU A 49 9.57 -0.40 8.49
N LEU A 50 10.01 -1.00 7.39
CA LEU A 50 11.42 -1.31 7.22
C LEU A 50 12.26 -0.04 7.20
N GLN A 51 11.88 0.92 6.40
CA GLN A 51 12.65 2.15 6.27
C GLN A 51 12.71 2.94 7.56
N GLU A 52 11.64 2.91 8.34
CA GLU A 52 11.57 3.65 9.59
C GLU A 52 11.90 2.77 10.80
N ARG A 53 12.40 1.58 10.57
CA ARG A 53 12.84 0.66 11.61
C ARG A 53 11.76 0.38 12.65
N GLY A 54 10.54 0.24 12.19
CA GLY A 54 9.40 -0.08 13.04
C GLY A 54 8.80 1.11 13.76
N ASN A 55 9.26 2.32 13.47
CA ASN A 55 8.74 3.52 14.14
C ASN A 55 7.37 3.88 13.57
N GLN A 56 6.32 3.45 14.26
CA GLN A 56 4.95 3.62 13.77
C GLN A 56 4.55 5.08 13.65
N THR A 57 5.04 5.92 14.57
CA THR A 57 4.73 7.34 14.49
C THR A 57 5.25 7.96 13.18
N ARG A 58 6.48 7.61 12.83
CA ARG A 58 7.05 8.09 11.57
C ARG A 58 6.32 7.54 10.36
N VAL A 59 5.97 6.27 10.40
CA VAL A 59 5.23 5.66 9.30
C VAL A 59 3.89 6.35 9.11
N ALA A 60 3.17 6.59 10.20
CA ALA A 60 1.88 7.27 10.14
C ALA A 60 2.05 8.66 9.53
N THR A 61 3.07 9.40 9.97
CA THR A 61 3.33 10.73 9.44
C THR A 61 3.58 10.68 7.94
N ARG A 62 4.41 9.75 7.49
CA ARG A 62 4.73 9.64 6.07
C ARG A 62 3.53 9.25 5.23
N LEU A 63 2.62 8.46 5.79
CA LEU A 63 1.40 8.06 5.10
C LEU A 63 0.30 9.11 5.17
N GLY A 64 0.45 10.11 6.02
CA GLY A 64 -0.60 11.09 6.21
C GLY A 64 -1.76 10.56 7.05
N LEU A 65 -1.49 9.61 7.92
CA LEU A 65 -2.51 8.99 8.77
C LEU A 65 -2.21 9.32 10.23
N ASN A 66 -3.25 9.28 11.07
CA ASN A 66 -2.98 9.32 12.50
C ASN A 66 -2.60 7.91 12.97
N ARG A 67 -2.04 7.84 14.18
CA ARG A 67 -1.53 6.57 14.70
C ARG A 67 -2.62 5.52 14.87
N GLY A 68 -3.79 5.95 15.31
CA GLY A 68 -4.88 5.01 15.51
C GLY A 68 -5.32 4.35 14.21
N THR A 69 -5.41 5.14 13.15
CA THR A 69 -5.76 4.61 11.84
C THR A 69 -4.69 3.66 11.35
N LEU A 70 -3.42 4.02 11.52
CA LEU A 70 -2.34 3.13 11.12
C LEU A 70 -2.41 1.80 11.88
N ARG A 71 -2.63 1.85 13.19
CA ARG A 71 -2.69 0.62 13.98
C ARG A 71 -3.84 -0.29 13.52
N LYS A 72 -4.97 0.29 13.19
CA LYS A 72 -6.08 -0.50 12.66
C LYS A 72 -5.68 -1.20 11.37
N LYS A 73 -4.95 -0.50 10.52
CA LYS A 73 -4.50 -1.09 9.27
C LYS A 73 -3.46 -2.18 9.50
N LEU A 74 -2.58 -1.97 10.46
CA LEU A 74 -1.58 -2.99 10.80
C LEU A 74 -2.24 -4.28 11.26
N HIS A 75 -3.27 -4.16 12.07
CA HIS A 75 -4.03 -5.34 12.51
C HIS A 75 -4.80 -5.96 11.35
N ALA A 76 -5.44 -5.14 10.53
CA ALA A 76 -6.23 -5.64 9.41
C ALA A 76 -5.38 -6.41 8.41
N HIS A 77 -4.12 -6.01 8.23
CA HIS A 77 -3.21 -6.69 7.32
C HIS A 77 -2.43 -7.82 7.99
N GLY A 78 -2.67 -8.07 9.26
CA GLY A 78 -1.97 -9.13 9.97
C GLY A 78 -0.52 -8.80 10.28
N ILE A 79 -0.13 -7.55 10.20
CA ILE A 79 1.23 -7.12 10.51
C ILE A 79 1.40 -7.04 12.03
N LEU A 80 0.37 -6.59 12.71
CA LEU A 80 0.27 -6.67 14.17
C LEU A 80 -0.81 -7.66 14.54
N LYS A 81 -0.60 -8.34 15.65
CA LYS A 81 -1.58 -9.34 16.12
C LYS A 81 -2.38 -8.89 17.32
#